data_fb8cf1c4012dd15194debfbd2311038a
#
_entry.id   fb8cf1c4012dd15194debfbd2311038a
#
_cell.length_a   1.000
_cell.length_b   1.000
_cell.length_c   1.000
_cell.angle_alpha   90.00
_cell.angle_beta   90.00
_cell.angle_gamma   90.00
#
_symmetry.space_group_name_H-M   'P 1'
#
loop_
_entity.id
_entity.type
_entity.pdbx_description
1 polymer ?
#
loop_
_entity_poly.entity_id
_entity_poly.type
_entity_poly.pdbx_seq_one_letter_code
_entity_poly.pdbx_strand_id
1 'polypeptide(L)'
;MVRPKELQRLLDWRVRSGVGFRQVSAAFRAPVDLEDIQISPSGGREIRLYPTAKRVRTFFADIAMADSIRVQLMLESGRLPVYYFPIEDVRMDLLVPGIRREISLLKGEATYLTIDAGGTLVPDAAWHYESSPSGCPDLAGLIAFRWRVMDAWYEEDEEVIAHARDPFHRIDVLRSTRRVQVQIGGAVIADTRRSRMLFETGLPVRFYIPREDVNLDVLTSSGTVTACAYKGQTSEYWTFGGDARDVAWSYSSPSPEVGAIAEMVCFFNERVEISVDGKAQPRPQTPWS
;
A
#
# COMPACT_ATOMS: atom_id res chain seq x y z
N MET A 1 18.90 -18.19 7.34
CA MET A 1 19.73 -17.48 8.36
C MET A 1 20.41 -16.32 7.66
N VAL A 2 19.85 -15.10 7.80
CA VAL A 2 20.48 -13.89 7.25
C VAL A 2 21.84 -13.71 7.91
N ARG A 3 22.89 -13.54 7.11
CA ARG A 3 24.23 -13.36 7.67
C ARG A 3 24.29 -12.06 8.46
N PRO A 4 24.93 -12.00 9.65
CA PRO A 4 24.99 -10.80 10.50
C PRO A 4 25.45 -9.53 9.77
N LYS A 5 26.24 -9.67 8.70
CA LYS A 5 26.73 -8.54 7.89
C LYS A 5 25.66 -7.92 6.97
N GLU A 6 24.63 -8.67 6.57
CA GLU A 6 23.52 -8.16 5.75
C GLU A 6 22.52 -7.39 6.61
N LEU A 7 22.24 -7.91 7.80
CA LEU A 7 21.44 -7.19 8.79
C LEU A 7 22.11 -5.87 9.19
N GLN A 8 23.43 -5.89 9.38
CA GLN A 8 24.21 -4.68 9.72
C GLN A 8 24.15 -3.62 8.60
N ARG A 9 24.19 -4.04 7.32
CA ARG A 9 24.05 -3.12 6.18
C ARG A 9 22.66 -2.49 6.09
N LEU A 10 21.61 -3.24 6.38
CA LEU A 10 20.24 -2.75 6.43
C LEU A 10 20.04 -1.76 7.59
N LEU A 11 20.61 -2.06 8.76
CA LEU A 11 20.61 -1.17 9.92
C LEU A 11 21.42 0.11 9.66
N ASP A 12 22.60 0.00 9.06
CA ASP A 12 23.46 1.14 8.72
C ASP A 12 22.83 2.06 7.66
N TRP A 13 22.08 1.50 6.71
CA TRP A 13 21.31 2.27 5.73
C TRP A 13 20.18 3.06 6.41
N ARG A 14 19.46 2.45 7.35
CA ARG A 14 18.36 3.11 8.10
C ARG A 14 18.86 4.21 9.03
N VAL A 15 19.99 4.01 9.67
CA VAL A 15 20.62 5.05 10.51
C VAL A 15 21.02 6.26 9.67
N ARG A 16 21.48 6.06 8.43
CA ARG A 16 21.84 7.15 7.51
C ARG A 16 20.63 7.86 6.91
N SER A 17 19.51 7.18 6.75
CA SER A 17 18.26 7.77 6.23
C SER A 17 17.42 8.48 7.30
N GLY A 18 17.79 8.39 8.59
CA GLY A 18 17.08 9.03 9.70
C GLY A 18 15.70 8.47 10.02
N VAL A 19 15.31 7.35 9.40
CA VAL A 19 14.00 6.71 9.58
C VAL A 19 14.12 5.57 10.59
N GLY A 20 13.82 5.82 11.84
CA GLY A 20 13.75 4.78 12.88
C GLY A 20 12.51 3.88 12.71
N PHE A 21 12.64 2.58 13.02
CA PHE A 21 11.57 1.57 12.94
C PHE A 21 10.23 2.00 13.60
N ARG A 22 10.30 2.69 14.73
CA ARG A 22 9.12 3.14 15.47
C ARG A 22 8.38 4.32 14.84
N GLN A 23 9.03 5.15 14.04
CA GLN A 23 8.38 6.33 13.43
C GLN A 23 7.53 5.95 12.21
N VAL A 24 7.90 4.90 11.47
CA VAL A 24 7.14 4.46 10.29
C VAL A 24 5.79 3.83 10.69
N SER A 25 5.78 2.97 11.72
CA SER A 25 4.53 2.33 12.17
C SER A 25 3.56 3.29 12.88
N ALA A 26 4.06 4.34 13.54
CA ALA A 26 3.24 5.33 14.23
C ALA A 26 2.61 6.39 13.29
N ALA A 27 3.27 6.68 12.14
CA ALA A 27 2.80 7.66 11.18
C ALA A 27 1.66 7.13 10.27
N PHE A 28 1.50 5.81 10.18
CA PHE A 28 0.50 5.16 9.31
C PHE A 28 -0.84 4.84 10.00
N ARG A 29 -1.35 5.72 10.84
CA ARG A 29 -2.75 5.63 11.25
C ARG A 29 -3.64 6.24 10.17
N ALA A 30 -3.84 5.54 9.07
CA ALA A 30 -4.98 5.82 8.21
C ALA A 30 -6.26 5.54 9.00
N PRO A 31 -7.30 6.40 8.92
CA PRO A 31 -8.55 6.23 9.66
C PRO A 31 -9.39 5.01 9.22
N VAL A 32 -8.97 4.32 8.17
CA VAL A 32 -9.65 3.13 7.63
C VAL A 32 -8.63 1.99 7.58
N ASP A 33 -8.98 0.84 8.13
CA ASP A 33 -8.19 -0.37 8.01
C ASP A 33 -8.25 -0.85 6.56
N LEU A 34 -7.12 -0.72 5.83
CA LEU A 34 -7.06 -1.11 4.42
C LEU A 34 -7.30 -2.62 4.23
N GLU A 35 -7.12 -3.41 5.28
CA GLU A 35 -7.47 -4.84 5.29
C GLU A 35 -8.99 -5.07 5.26
N ASP A 36 -9.78 -4.07 5.67
CA ASP A 36 -11.25 -4.11 5.69
C ASP A 36 -11.92 -3.43 4.50
N ILE A 37 -11.16 -2.80 3.58
CA ILE A 37 -11.74 -2.19 2.37
C ILE A 37 -12.23 -3.30 1.44
N GLN A 38 -13.54 -3.52 1.43
CA GLN A 38 -14.21 -4.35 0.45
C GLN A 38 -14.48 -3.52 -0.82
N ILE A 39 -13.69 -3.74 -1.86
CA ILE A 39 -14.04 -3.27 -3.21
C ILE A 39 -14.93 -4.37 -3.80
N SER A 40 -16.24 -4.11 -3.94
CA SER A 40 -17.18 -5.05 -4.56
C SER A 40 -17.12 -4.94 -6.08
N PRO A 41 -16.57 -5.94 -6.81
CA PRO A 41 -16.86 -6.09 -8.22
C PRO A 41 -18.19 -6.90 -8.36
N SER A 42 -18.97 -6.56 -9.37
CA SER A 42 -20.09 -7.36 -9.85
C SER A 42 -19.58 -8.67 -10.47
N GLY A 43 -19.38 -9.70 -9.66
CA GLY A 43 -18.87 -11.01 -10.05
C GLY A 43 -18.54 -11.83 -8.82
N GLY A 44 -18.71 -13.14 -8.87
CA GLY A 44 -18.47 -14.03 -7.74
C GLY A 44 -17.09 -13.80 -7.11
N ARG A 45 -16.99 -13.97 -5.80
CA ARG A 45 -15.71 -13.87 -5.08
C ARG A 45 -14.81 -15.02 -5.52
N GLU A 46 -13.64 -14.67 -6.04
CA GLU A 46 -12.65 -15.63 -6.50
C GLU A 46 -11.40 -15.53 -5.64
N ILE A 47 -10.82 -16.69 -5.29
CA ILE A 47 -9.52 -16.77 -4.61
C ILE A 47 -8.56 -17.47 -5.55
N ARG A 48 -7.38 -16.88 -5.72
CA ARG A 48 -6.28 -17.44 -6.49
C ARG A 48 -5.00 -17.40 -5.68
N LEU A 49 -4.22 -18.47 -5.71
CA LEU A 49 -2.86 -18.51 -5.20
C LEU A 49 -1.88 -18.49 -6.38
N TYR A 50 -0.91 -17.61 -6.30
CA TYR A 50 0.17 -17.49 -7.27
C TYR A 50 1.51 -17.73 -6.58
N PRO A 51 2.31 -18.70 -7.03
CA PRO A 51 3.69 -18.81 -6.57
C PRO A 51 4.43 -17.56 -7.02
N THR A 52 5.17 -16.93 -6.09
CA THR A 52 6.09 -15.86 -6.44
C THR A 52 7.52 -16.41 -6.47
N ALA A 53 8.28 -16.07 -7.53
CA ALA A 53 9.70 -16.39 -7.60
C ALA A 53 10.57 -15.47 -6.75
N LYS A 54 9.97 -14.43 -6.15
CA LYS A 54 10.68 -13.47 -5.30
C LYS A 54 10.94 -14.06 -3.93
N ARG A 55 12.10 -13.74 -3.36
CA ARG A 55 12.34 -13.92 -1.94
C ARG A 55 11.53 -12.88 -1.16
N VAL A 56 10.63 -13.34 -0.30
CA VAL A 56 9.84 -12.45 0.56
C VAL A 56 10.27 -12.65 2.01
N ARG A 57 10.45 -11.55 2.73
CA ARG A 57 10.84 -11.54 4.13
C ARG A 57 9.95 -10.60 4.92
N THR A 58 9.68 -10.96 6.17
CA THR A 58 9.01 -10.06 7.11
C THR A 58 9.69 -10.08 8.47
N PHE A 59 9.70 -8.92 9.14
CA PHE A 59 10.44 -8.71 10.38
C PHE A 59 9.52 -8.18 11.47
N PHE A 60 9.80 -8.63 12.70
CA PHE A 60 9.22 -8.10 13.92
C PHE A 60 10.31 -8.01 15.00
N ALA A 61 10.44 -6.86 15.69
CA ALA A 61 11.46 -6.59 16.70
C ALA A 61 12.90 -6.96 16.22
N ASP A 62 13.24 -6.57 14.98
CA ASP A 62 14.49 -6.89 14.29
C ASP A 62 14.74 -8.39 14.02
N ILE A 63 13.75 -9.24 14.26
CA ILE A 63 13.80 -10.68 13.99
C ILE A 63 13.10 -10.98 12.65
N ALA A 64 13.77 -11.72 11.77
CA ALA A 64 13.13 -12.25 10.57
C ALA A 64 12.14 -13.35 10.97
N MET A 65 10.84 -13.01 10.99
CA MET A 65 9.78 -13.96 11.33
C MET A 65 9.50 -14.97 10.22
N ALA A 66 9.71 -14.56 8.98
CA ALA A 66 9.67 -15.42 7.80
C ALA A 66 10.70 -14.95 6.76
N ASP A 67 11.29 -15.91 6.03
CA ASP A 67 12.26 -15.70 4.95
C ASP A 67 12.14 -16.86 3.96
N SER A 68 11.51 -16.63 2.81
CA SER A 68 11.18 -17.70 1.87
C SER A 68 11.27 -17.25 0.42
N ILE A 69 11.69 -18.21 -0.44
CA ILE A 69 11.61 -18.14 -1.90
C ILE A 69 10.45 -18.99 -2.45
N ARG A 70 9.59 -19.51 -1.58
CA ARG A 70 8.47 -20.40 -1.90
C ARG A 70 7.12 -19.80 -1.54
N VAL A 71 7.08 -18.48 -1.39
CA VAL A 71 5.89 -17.75 -0.96
C VAL A 71 4.77 -17.85 -1.99
N GLN A 72 3.56 -18.02 -1.50
CA GLN A 72 2.33 -17.94 -2.29
C GLN A 72 1.70 -16.56 -2.09
N LEU A 73 1.38 -15.88 -3.18
CA LEU A 73 0.60 -14.65 -3.15
C LEU A 73 -0.87 -14.98 -3.36
N MET A 74 -1.69 -14.73 -2.34
CA MET A 74 -3.13 -14.88 -2.45
C MET A 74 -3.77 -13.60 -2.96
N LEU A 75 -4.55 -13.71 -4.02
CA LEU A 75 -5.46 -12.68 -4.52
C LEU A 75 -6.90 -13.12 -4.25
N GLU A 76 -7.63 -12.33 -3.48
CA GLU A 76 -9.04 -12.49 -3.20
C GLU A 76 -9.81 -11.29 -3.76
N SER A 77 -10.88 -11.54 -4.51
CA SER A 77 -11.70 -10.47 -5.10
C SER A 77 -12.16 -9.46 -4.04
N GLY A 78 -11.83 -8.18 -4.25
CA GLY A 78 -12.18 -7.09 -3.34
C GLY A 78 -11.36 -7.01 -2.05
N ARG A 79 -10.21 -7.69 -1.99
CA ARG A 79 -9.26 -7.61 -0.87
C ARG A 79 -7.85 -7.30 -1.36
N LEU A 80 -7.02 -6.78 -0.46
CA LEU A 80 -5.60 -6.61 -0.73
C LEU A 80 -4.90 -7.97 -0.84
N PRO A 81 -3.85 -8.08 -1.67
CA PRO A 81 -3.04 -9.28 -1.76
C PRO A 81 -2.38 -9.65 -0.44
N VAL A 82 -2.21 -10.94 -0.18
CA VAL A 82 -1.62 -11.47 1.05
C VAL A 82 -0.53 -12.48 0.73
N TYR A 83 0.64 -12.35 1.36
CA TYR A 83 1.68 -13.36 1.32
C TYR A 83 1.40 -14.50 2.28
N TYR A 84 1.49 -15.73 1.77
CA TYR A 84 1.43 -16.96 2.54
C TYR A 84 2.77 -17.67 2.45
N PHE A 85 3.38 -17.93 3.58
CA PHE A 85 4.69 -18.57 3.73
C PHE A 85 4.50 -20.05 4.05
N PRO A 86 5.30 -20.97 3.44
CA PRO A 86 5.41 -22.31 3.96
C PRO A 86 5.83 -22.29 5.43
N ILE A 87 5.20 -23.13 6.25
CA ILE A 87 5.41 -23.17 7.70
C ILE A 87 6.87 -23.44 8.07
N GLU A 88 7.60 -24.17 7.23
CA GLU A 88 9.02 -24.50 7.42
C GLU A 88 9.93 -23.28 7.28
N ASP A 89 9.48 -22.23 6.59
CA ASP A 89 10.23 -21.00 6.36
C ASP A 89 9.86 -19.89 7.38
N VAL A 90 9.09 -20.26 8.42
CA VAL A 90 8.60 -19.36 9.47
C VAL A 90 9.21 -19.69 10.82
N ARG A 91 9.50 -18.70 11.62
CA ARG A 91 9.96 -18.84 13.02
C ARG A 91 8.78 -19.25 13.93
N MET A 92 8.38 -20.53 13.76
CA MET A 92 7.29 -21.12 14.54
C MET A 92 7.58 -21.18 16.05
N ASP A 93 8.85 -21.20 16.42
CA ASP A 93 9.32 -21.11 17.81
C ASP A 93 8.97 -19.77 18.50
N LEU A 94 8.61 -18.75 17.73
CA LEU A 94 8.19 -17.42 18.21
C LEU A 94 6.67 -17.17 17.99
N LEU A 95 5.93 -18.20 17.65
CA LEU A 95 4.48 -18.14 17.47
C LEU A 95 3.79 -19.09 18.47
N VAL A 96 2.89 -18.56 19.27
CA VAL A 96 2.09 -19.35 20.21
C VAL A 96 0.62 -19.36 19.79
N PRO A 97 -0.15 -20.42 20.08
CA PRO A 97 -1.57 -20.47 19.74
C PRO A 97 -2.36 -19.30 20.33
N GLY A 98 -3.11 -18.60 19.49
CA GLY A 98 -4.10 -17.60 19.91
C GLY A 98 -5.46 -18.23 20.18
N ILE A 99 -6.34 -17.46 20.79
CA ILE A 99 -7.73 -17.89 21.08
C ILE A 99 -8.70 -17.58 19.94
N ARG A 100 -8.34 -16.63 19.05
CA ARG A 100 -9.20 -16.19 17.96
C ARG A 100 -9.34 -17.27 16.89
N ARG A 101 -10.58 -17.46 16.46
CA ARG A 101 -10.94 -18.23 15.26
C ARG A 101 -11.82 -17.36 14.40
N GLU A 102 -11.66 -17.45 13.09
CA GLU A 102 -12.49 -16.71 12.13
C GLU A 102 -12.93 -17.64 11.00
N ILE A 103 -14.23 -17.69 10.75
CA ILE A 103 -14.81 -18.55 9.71
C ILE A 103 -15.00 -17.74 8.42
N SER A 104 -14.34 -18.14 7.36
CA SER A 104 -14.55 -17.65 6.01
C SER A 104 -15.34 -18.70 5.22
N LEU A 105 -16.44 -18.30 4.60
CA LEU A 105 -17.21 -19.19 3.72
C LEU A 105 -16.39 -19.71 2.52
N LEU A 106 -15.35 -18.98 2.14
CA LEU A 106 -14.51 -19.31 0.99
C LEU A 106 -13.25 -20.10 1.38
N LYS A 107 -12.66 -19.84 2.56
CA LYS A 107 -11.35 -20.35 2.97
C LYS A 107 -11.40 -21.34 4.13
N GLY A 108 -12.53 -21.49 4.79
CA GLY A 108 -12.66 -22.31 5.99
C GLY A 108 -12.34 -21.55 7.28
N GLU A 109 -11.96 -22.28 8.33
CA GLU A 109 -11.66 -21.72 9.65
C GLU A 109 -10.18 -21.31 9.72
N ALA A 110 -9.93 -20.02 9.95
CA ALA A 110 -8.63 -19.48 10.28
C ALA A 110 -8.34 -19.62 11.79
N THR A 111 -7.19 -20.17 12.11
CA THR A 111 -6.62 -20.19 13.45
C THR A 111 -5.59 -19.09 13.58
N TYR A 112 -5.76 -18.19 14.53
CA TYR A 112 -4.82 -17.09 14.76
C TYR A 112 -3.71 -17.49 15.73
N LEU A 113 -2.55 -16.87 15.50
CA LEU A 113 -1.34 -17.06 16.30
C LEU A 113 -0.90 -15.72 16.89
N THR A 114 -0.33 -15.78 18.08
CA THR A 114 0.28 -14.65 18.77
C THR A 114 1.78 -14.68 18.57
N ILE A 115 2.39 -13.56 18.21
CA ILE A 115 3.85 -13.42 18.21
C ILE A 115 4.31 -13.27 19.68
N ASP A 116 5.31 -14.08 20.06
CA ASP A 116 6.05 -13.98 21.32
C ASP A 116 7.52 -13.76 21.00
N ALA A 117 7.92 -12.53 20.78
CA ALA A 117 9.25 -12.19 20.33
C ALA A 117 9.68 -10.80 20.84
N GLY A 118 11.00 -10.63 21.05
CA GLY A 118 11.57 -9.35 21.49
C GLY A 118 11.02 -8.85 22.82
N GLY A 119 10.54 -9.73 23.68
CA GLY A 119 9.89 -9.37 24.95
C GLY A 119 8.47 -8.79 24.79
N THR A 120 7.86 -8.95 23.62
CA THR A 120 6.53 -8.42 23.30
C THR A 120 5.62 -9.55 22.83
N LEU A 121 4.39 -9.57 23.39
CA LEU A 121 3.30 -10.42 22.94
C LEU A 121 2.37 -9.62 22.05
N VAL A 122 2.14 -10.08 20.81
CA VAL A 122 1.20 -9.44 19.87
C VAL A 122 0.14 -10.47 19.48
N PRO A 123 -1.07 -10.38 20.04
CA PRO A 123 -2.15 -11.30 19.73
C PRO A 123 -2.63 -11.14 18.29
N ASP A 124 -3.08 -12.26 17.71
CA ASP A 124 -3.66 -12.31 16.37
C ASP A 124 -2.73 -11.79 15.26
N ALA A 125 -1.42 -11.91 15.43
CA ALA A 125 -0.42 -11.37 14.51
C ALA A 125 -0.24 -12.19 13.23
N ALA A 126 -0.53 -13.48 13.29
CA ALA A 126 -0.46 -14.40 12.15
C ALA A 126 -1.67 -15.33 12.15
N TRP A 127 -1.92 -15.98 11.02
CA TRP A 127 -2.99 -16.99 10.92
C TRP A 127 -2.64 -18.07 9.91
N HIS A 128 -3.28 -19.22 10.07
CA HIS A 128 -3.23 -20.33 9.12
C HIS A 128 -4.59 -21.01 8.99
N TYR A 129 -4.72 -21.87 7.99
CA TYR A 129 -5.86 -22.74 7.78
C TYR A 129 -5.39 -24.19 7.86
N GLU A 130 -6.07 -25.04 8.64
CA GLU A 130 -5.75 -26.47 8.70
C GLU A 130 -6.24 -27.21 7.45
N SER A 131 -7.32 -26.75 6.86
CA SER A 131 -7.91 -27.28 5.65
C SER A 131 -8.67 -26.20 4.89
N SER A 132 -8.82 -26.39 3.60
CA SER A 132 -9.57 -25.49 2.73
C SER A 132 -10.84 -26.18 2.19
N PRO A 133 -11.98 -25.45 2.07
CA PRO A 133 -13.18 -25.98 1.44
C PRO A 133 -12.96 -26.32 -0.04
N SER A 134 -13.81 -27.20 -0.58
CA SER A 134 -13.82 -27.49 -2.01
C SER A 134 -14.00 -26.21 -2.84
N GLY A 135 -13.15 -26.03 -3.85
CA GLY A 135 -13.13 -24.82 -4.69
C GLY A 135 -12.22 -23.69 -4.19
N CYS A 136 -11.68 -23.79 -2.97
CA CYS A 136 -10.59 -22.95 -2.49
C CYS A 136 -9.24 -23.61 -2.83
N PRO A 137 -8.21 -22.86 -3.20
CA PRO A 137 -6.85 -23.37 -3.22
C PRO A 137 -6.44 -23.94 -1.86
N ASP A 138 -5.56 -24.93 -1.85
CA ASP A 138 -5.08 -25.50 -0.59
C ASP A 138 -4.19 -24.51 0.16
N LEU A 139 -4.63 -24.13 1.36
CA LEU A 139 -3.91 -23.23 2.29
C LEU A 139 -3.25 -23.99 3.44
N ALA A 140 -3.39 -25.32 3.51
CA ALA A 140 -2.78 -26.14 4.55
C ALA A 140 -1.25 -26.01 4.49
N GLY A 141 -0.60 -25.92 5.67
CA GLY A 141 0.85 -25.75 5.76
C GLY A 141 1.37 -24.36 5.38
N LEU A 142 0.48 -23.39 5.19
CA LEU A 142 0.82 -22.01 4.88
C LEU A 142 0.42 -21.09 6.03
N ILE A 143 1.25 -20.07 6.32
CA ILE A 143 1.03 -19.04 7.35
C ILE A 143 1.09 -17.67 6.70
N ALA A 144 0.15 -16.81 7.09
CA ALA A 144 0.17 -15.39 6.75
C ALA A 144 0.34 -14.54 8.01
N PHE A 145 0.88 -13.32 7.84
CA PHE A 145 1.06 -12.35 8.91
C PHE A 145 0.22 -11.10 8.63
N ARG A 146 -0.32 -10.49 9.68
CA ARG A 146 -0.96 -9.18 9.59
C ARG A 146 0.08 -8.14 9.19
N TRP A 147 -0.16 -7.50 8.04
CA TRP A 147 0.77 -6.54 7.45
C TRP A 147 1.27 -5.49 8.44
N ARG A 148 0.33 -4.85 9.16
CA ARG A 148 0.61 -3.72 10.05
C ARG A 148 1.24 -4.09 11.40
N VAL A 149 1.23 -5.38 11.73
CA VAL A 149 1.88 -5.89 12.94
C VAL A 149 3.39 -5.99 12.74
N MET A 150 3.78 -6.26 11.50
CA MET A 150 5.19 -6.45 11.17
C MET A 150 5.88 -5.11 10.98
N ASP A 151 7.13 -5.00 11.44
CA ASP A 151 7.92 -3.76 11.33
C ASP A 151 8.36 -3.49 9.90
N ALA A 152 8.64 -4.54 9.11
CA ALA A 152 9.08 -4.42 7.73
C ALA A 152 8.76 -5.63 6.88
N TRP A 153 8.58 -5.38 5.59
CA TRP A 153 8.40 -6.35 4.53
C TRP A 153 9.38 -6.10 3.41
N TYR A 154 9.94 -7.16 2.83
CA TYR A 154 10.86 -7.05 1.71
C TYR A 154 10.50 -8.05 0.62
N GLU A 155 10.54 -7.58 -0.63
CA GLU A 155 10.68 -8.42 -1.83
C GLU A 155 12.15 -8.29 -2.29
N GLU A 156 12.90 -9.39 -2.37
CA GLU A 156 14.35 -9.38 -2.51
C GLU A 156 14.99 -8.43 -1.46
N ASP A 157 15.69 -7.41 -1.87
CA ASP A 157 16.29 -6.40 -0.99
C ASP A 157 15.53 -5.06 -0.96
N GLU A 158 14.36 -5.00 -1.62
CA GLU A 158 13.52 -3.81 -1.66
C GLU A 158 12.42 -3.87 -0.61
N GLU A 159 12.26 -2.78 0.15
CA GLU A 159 11.18 -2.67 1.13
C GLU A 159 9.83 -2.48 0.43
N VAL A 160 8.86 -3.32 0.80
CA VAL A 160 7.47 -3.21 0.36
C VAL A 160 6.66 -2.49 1.42
N ILE A 161 6.05 -1.39 1.05
CA ILE A 161 5.24 -0.56 1.96
C ILE A 161 3.75 -0.74 1.69
N ALA A 162 2.93 -0.39 2.66
CA ALA A 162 1.48 -0.40 2.63
C ALA A 162 0.85 -1.80 2.54
N HIS A 163 1.15 -2.60 1.51
CA HIS A 163 0.63 -3.95 1.32
C HIS A 163 1.42 -4.70 0.24
N ALA A 164 1.22 -6.03 0.14
CA ALA A 164 1.74 -6.84 -0.95
C ALA A 164 1.27 -6.31 -2.32
N ARG A 165 2.14 -6.35 -3.33
CA ARG A 165 1.79 -5.88 -4.69
C ARG A 165 1.07 -6.97 -5.47
N ASP A 166 -0.03 -6.58 -6.12
CA ASP A 166 -0.73 -7.42 -7.10
C ASP A 166 0.03 -7.41 -8.44
N PRO A 167 0.49 -8.54 -8.96
CA PRO A 167 1.23 -8.60 -10.22
C PRO A 167 0.38 -8.21 -11.45
N PHE A 168 -0.95 -8.18 -11.32
CA PHE A 168 -1.88 -7.78 -12.37
C PHE A 168 -2.33 -6.32 -12.27
N HIS A 169 -1.87 -5.61 -11.23
CA HIS A 169 -2.13 -4.19 -11.07
C HIS A 169 -1.17 -3.38 -11.94
N ARG A 170 -1.71 -2.68 -12.94
CA ARG A 170 -0.93 -1.89 -13.90
C ARG A 170 -1.01 -0.41 -13.59
N ILE A 171 0.11 0.27 -13.72
CA ILE A 171 0.22 1.73 -13.70
C ILE A 171 0.96 2.19 -14.95
N ASP A 172 0.36 3.13 -15.69
CA ASP A 172 1.00 3.82 -16.80
C ASP A 172 1.08 5.32 -16.51
N VAL A 173 2.25 5.92 -16.70
CA VAL A 173 2.46 7.37 -16.57
C VAL A 173 2.81 7.94 -17.94
N LEU A 174 1.89 8.67 -18.54
CA LEU A 174 2.03 9.18 -19.90
C LEU A 174 2.14 10.70 -19.92
N ARG A 175 2.99 11.21 -20.83
CA ARG A 175 3.03 12.64 -21.15
C ARG A 175 1.73 13.06 -21.84
N SER A 176 1.23 14.25 -21.49
CA SER A 176 0.09 14.81 -22.18
C SER A 176 0.32 16.29 -22.49
N THR A 177 -0.01 16.69 -23.74
CA THR A 177 -0.07 18.09 -24.17
C THR A 177 -1.48 18.67 -24.10
N ARG A 178 -2.45 17.88 -23.64
CA ARG A 178 -3.81 18.32 -23.40
C ARG A 178 -3.82 19.36 -22.29
N ARG A 179 -4.61 20.40 -22.45
CA ARG A 179 -4.75 21.43 -21.41
C ARG A 179 -5.54 20.87 -20.25
N VAL A 180 -4.92 20.80 -19.08
CA VAL A 180 -5.55 20.42 -17.83
C VAL A 180 -5.66 21.65 -16.95
N GLN A 181 -6.88 21.97 -16.51
CA GLN A 181 -7.14 23.03 -15.53
C GLN A 181 -7.82 22.44 -14.30
N VAL A 182 -7.38 22.93 -13.15
CA VAL A 182 -7.97 22.59 -11.84
C VAL A 182 -8.57 23.85 -11.24
N GLN A 183 -9.82 23.74 -10.79
CA GLN A 183 -10.54 24.83 -10.13
C GLN A 183 -11.07 24.37 -8.77
N ILE A 184 -11.13 25.32 -7.83
CA ILE A 184 -11.75 25.14 -6.51
C ILE A 184 -12.57 26.38 -6.24
N GLY A 185 -13.89 26.22 -6.04
CA GLY A 185 -14.79 27.33 -5.79
C GLY A 185 -14.79 28.40 -6.90
N GLY A 186 -14.54 27.99 -8.15
CA GLY A 186 -14.47 28.87 -9.32
C GLY A 186 -13.10 29.54 -9.54
N ALA A 187 -12.16 29.44 -8.59
CA ALA A 187 -10.79 29.92 -8.78
C ALA A 187 -9.92 28.89 -9.51
N VAL A 188 -9.17 29.32 -10.52
CA VAL A 188 -8.18 28.45 -11.21
C VAL A 188 -6.95 28.32 -10.33
N ILE A 189 -6.68 27.10 -9.87
CA ILE A 189 -5.55 26.75 -9.00
C ILE A 189 -4.37 26.20 -9.83
N ALA A 190 -4.65 25.53 -10.95
CA ALA A 190 -3.61 25.02 -11.84
C ALA A 190 -4.09 25.07 -13.29
N ASP A 191 -3.14 25.34 -14.21
CA ASP A 191 -3.38 25.34 -15.66
C ASP A 191 -2.10 24.90 -16.38
N THR A 192 -2.15 23.73 -17.03
CA THR A 192 -0.96 23.16 -17.65
C THR A 192 -1.25 22.48 -19.01
N ARG A 193 -0.24 22.42 -19.86
CA ARG A 193 -0.16 21.54 -21.05
C ARG A 193 1.00 20.54 -20.96
N ARG A 194 1.54 20.35 -19.75
CA ARG A 194 2.71 19.51 -19.49
C ARG A 194 2.42 18.44 -18.44
N SER A 195 1.13 18.08 -18.25
CA SER A 195 0.75 17.11 -17.25
C SER A 195 1.31 15.70 -17.54
N ARG A 196 1.47 14.92 -16.50
CA ARG A 196 1.56 13.46 -16.56
C ARG A 196 0.20 12.88 -16.20
N MET A 197 -0.36 12.11 -17.10
CA MET A 197 -1.59 11.38 -16.84
C MET A 197 -1.22 10.00 -16.33
N LEU A 198 -1.68 9.68 -15.13
CA LEU A 198 -1.46 8.36 -14.51
C LEU A 198 -2.75 7.54 -14.66
N PHE A 199 -2.61 6.39 -15.29
CA PHE A 199 -3.66 5.39 -15.47
C PHE A 199 -3.35 4.19 -14.58
N GLU A 200 -4.24 3.87 -13.68
CA GLU A 200 -4.05 2.81 -12.67
C GLU A 200 -5.25 1.86 -12.70
N THR A 201 -4.99 0.56 -12.66
CA THR A 201 -6.04 -0.46 -12.68
C THR A 201 -7.09 -0.21 -11.59
N GLY A 202 -8.35 -0.10 -12.00
CA GLY A 202 -9.49 0.08 -11.08
C GLY A 202 -9.64 1.48 -10.47
N LEU A 203 -8.78 2.45 -10.85
CA LEU A 203 -8.82 3.81 -10.30
C LEU A 203 -9.08 4.86 -11.40
N PRO A 204 -9.61 6.04 -11.05
CA PRO A 204 -9.76 7.12 -12.00
C PRO A 204 -8.40 7.66 -12.43
N VAL A 205 -8.35 8.23 -13.64
CA VAL A 205 -7.15 8.90 -14.16
C VAL A 205 -6.73 10.02 -13.21
N ARG A 206 -5.45 10.06 -12.86
CA ARG A 206 -4.86 11.14 -12.06
C ARG A 206 -4.01 12.06 -12.93
N PHE A 207 -4.10 13.35 -12.69
CA PHE A 207 -3.39 14.38 -13.43
C PHE A 207 -2.30 14.97 -12.54
N TYR A 208 -1.05 14.59 -12.81
CA TYR A 208 0.12 15.15 -12.13
C TYR A 208 0.58 16.39 -12.91
N ILE A 209 0.62 17.53 -12.23
CA ILE A 209 0.86 18.86 -12.77
C ILE A 209 2.22 19.34 -12.31
N PRO A 210 3.10 19.87 -13.20
CA PRO A 210 4.34 20.49 -12.79
C PRO A 210 4.09 21.54 -11.70
N ARG A 211 4.93 21.54 -10.67
CA ARG A 211 4.75 22.39 -9.48
C ARG A 211 4.67 23.88 -9.84
N GLU A 212 5.41 24.32 -10.85
CA GLU A 212 5.40 25.69 -11.37
C GLU A 212 4.11 26.09 -12.11
N ASP A 213 3.27 25.12 -12.50
CA ASP A 213 1.97 25.36 -13.12
C ASP A 213 0.81 25.35 -12.09
N VAL A 214 1.15 25.28 -10.79
CA VAL A 214 0.20 25.28 -9.67
C VAL A 214 0.39 26.54 -8.82
N ASN A 215 -0.71 27.23 -8.52
CA ASN A 215 -0.70 28.32 -7.56
C ASN A 215 -0.70 27.75 -6.13
N LEU A 216 0.50 27.49 -5.59
CA LEU A 216 0.68 26.94 -4.25
C LEU A 216 0.41 27.96 -3.13
N ASP A 217 0.43 29.27 -3.43
CA ASP A 217 0.23 30.34 -2.43
C ASP A 217 -1.19 30.32 -1.82
N VAL A 218 -2.15 29.73 -2.53
CA VAL A 218 -3.53 29.58 -2.06
C VAL A 218 -3.79 28.26 -1.34
N LEU A 219 -2.77 27.40 -1.24
CA LEU A 219 -2.84 26.09 -0.60
C LEU A 219 -2.07 26.10 0.73
N THR A 220 -2.58 25.38 1.71
CA THR A 220 -1.91 25.22 3.01
C THR A 220 -1.46 23.79 3.21
N SER A 221 -0.20 23.57 3.59
CA SER A 221 0.30 22.22 3.91
C SER A 221 -0.45 21.65 5.12
N SER A 222 -0.87 20.38 5.02
CA SER A 222 -1.66 19.71 6.07
C SER A 222 -0.85 18.75 6.95
N GLY A 223 0.37 18.43 6.59
CA GLY A 223 1.18 17.46 7.30
C GLY A 223 0.69 16.00 7.18
N THR A 224 -0.32 15.72 6.36
CA THR A 224 -0.78 14.36 6.06
C THR A 224 0.32 13.58 5.33
N VAL A 225 0.50 12.31 5.70
CA VAL A 225 1.41 11.38 5.02
C VAL A 225 0.65 10.09 4.73
N THR A 226 0.72 9.63 3.49
CA THR A 226 0.14 8.33 3.09
C THR A 226 1.16 7.49 2.33
N ALA A 227 0.93 6.18 2.26
CA ALA A 227 1.73 5.26 1.49
C ALA A 227 0.87 4.47 0.50
N CYS A 228 1.46 4.20 -0.66
CA CYS A 228 0.91 3.36 -1.70
C CYS A 228 1.95 2.33 -2.11
N ALA A 229 1.59 1.05 -2.14
CA ALA A 229 2.51 -0.03 -2.51
C ALA A 229 3.13 0.16 -3.91
N TYR A 230 2.46 0.89 -4.80
CA TYR A 230 2.87 1.09 -6.20
C TYR A 230 3.50 2.44 -6.48
N LYS A 231 3.27 3.45 -5.62
CA LYS A 231 3.73 4.83 -5.87
C LYS A 231 4.74 5.33 -4.85
N GLY A 232 4.85 4.66 -3.72
CA GLY A 232 5.72 5.11 -2.64
C GLY A 232 4.97 5.92 -1.58
N GLN A 233 5.72 6.65 -0.77
CA GLN A 233 5.20 7.51 0.29
C GLN A 233 5.06 8.93 -0.22
N THR A 234 3.92 9.58 0.10
CA THR A 234 3.72 11.01 -0.20
C THR A 234 4.66 11.87 0.63
N SER A 235 5.16 12.95 0.02
CA SER A 235 6.01 13.93 0.69
C SER A 235 5.23 15.12 1.25
N GLU A 236 4.16 15.52 0.56
CA GLU A 236 3.36 16.69 0.89
C GLU A 236 1.88 16.45 0.61
N TYR A 237 1.05 17.11 1.41
CA TYR A 237 -0.38 17.26 1.20
C TYR A 237 -0.80 18.70 1.41
N TRP A 238 -1.87 19.13 0.74
CA TRP A 238 -2.41 20.48 0.86
C TRP A 238 -3.91 20.51 1.01
N THR A 239 -4.37 21.49 1.80
CA THR A 239 -5.77 21.89 1.95
C THR A 239 -6.01 23.23 1.23
N PHE A 240 -7.27 23.61 1.05
CA PHE A 240 -7.66 24.89 0.44
C PHE A 240 -8.68 25.63 1.32
N GLY A 241 -8.50 26.94 1.51
CA GLY A 241 -9.51 27.81 2.12
C GLY A 241 -9.86 27.53 3.58
N GLY A 242 -8.94 26.94 4.38
CA GLY A 242 -9.17 26.64 5.79
C GLY A 242 -10.02 25.40 6.05
N ASP A 243 -10.45 24.68 5.00
CA ASP A 243 -11.01 23.35 5.12
C ASP A 243 -9.89 22.39 5.55
N ALA A 244 -10.14 21.55 6.56
CA ALA A 244 -9.19 20.54 7.02
C ALA A 244 -9.03 19.34 6.04
N ARG A 245 -9.75 19.36 4.93
CA ARG A 245 -9.77 18.27 3.96
C ARG A 245 -8.69 18.45 2.91
N ASP A 246 -7.79 17.45 2.79
CA ASP A 246 -6.74 17.44 1.77
C ASP A 246 -7.33 17.49 0.35
N VAL A 247 -6.82 18.39 -0.50
CA VAL A 247 -7.24 18.53 -1.90
C VAL A 247 -6.17 18.12 -2.90
N ALA A 248 -4.90 18.10 -2.48
CA ALA A 248 -3.77 17.76 -3.33
C ALA A 248 -2.65 17.05 -2.56
N TRP A 249 -1.77 16.38 -3.30
CA TRP A 249 -0.58 15.70 -2.77
C TRP A 249 0.57 15.68 -3.78
N SER A 250 1.78 15.34 -3.29
CA SER A 250 2.98 15.13 -4.10
C SER A 250 3.82 13.98 -3.58
N TYR A 251 4.71 13.48 -4.43
CA TYR A 251 5.76 12.53 -4.10
C TYR A 251 7.12 13.13 -4.47
N SER A 252 8.04 13.27 -3.51
CA SER A 252 9.42 13.69 -3.81
C SER A 252 10.28 12.52 -4.33
N SER A 253 10.03 11.33 -3.81
CA SER A 253 10.74 10.11 -4.19
C SER A 253 9.74 8.96 -4.45
N PRO A 254 9.00 9.00 -5.58
CA PRO A 254 8.09 7.93 -5.93
C PRO A 254 8.84 6.65 -6.29
N SER A 255 8.12 5.52 -6.31
CA SER A 255 8.66 4.25 -6.82
C SER A 255 9.22 4.41 -8.24
N PRO A 256 10.29 3.66 -8.60
CA PRO A 256 10.95 3.80 -9.91
C PRO A 256 10.00 3.70 -11.10
N GLU A 257 8.99 2.83 -11.02
CA GLU A 257 7.99 2.60 -12.08
C GLU A 257 7.16 3.86 -12.41
N VAL A 258 7.02 4.75 -11.43
CA VAL A 258 6.28 6.01 -11.58
C VAL A 258 7.18 7.23 -11.36
N GLY A 259 8.49 7.09 -11.47
CA GLY A 259 9.48 8.15 -11.25
C GLY A 259 9.17 9.45 -11.99
N ALA A 260 8.44 9.38 -13.10
CA ALA A 260 8.05 10.55 -13.92
C ALA A 260 7.06 11.51 -13.21
N ILE A 261 6.48 11.15 -12.06
CA ILE A 261 5.60 12.02 -11.25
C ILE A 261 6.33 12.71 -10.09
N ALA A 262 7.64 12.50 -9.96
CA ALA A 262 8.41 13.13 -8.89
C ALA A 262 8.22 14.66 -8.86
N GLU A 263 8.04 15.23 -7.67
CA GLU A 263 7.81 16.65 -7.39
C GLU A 263 6.57 17.26 -8.06
N MET A 264 5.76 16.48 -8.76
CA MET A 264 4.54 16.98 -9.39
C MET A 264 3.36 16.94 -8.41
N VAL A 265 2.44 17.88 -8.57
CA VAL A 265 1.23 18.00 -7.74
C VAL A 265 0.06 17.29 -8.39
N CYS A 266 -0.64 16.47 -7.63
CA CYS A 266 -1.87 15.81 -8.05
C CYS A 266 -3.02 16.26 -7.16
N PHE A 267 -4.20 16.48 -7.75
CA PHE A 267 -5.40 16.87 -7.04
C PHE A 267 -6.39 15.71 -6.93
N PHE A 268 -7.16 15.66 -5.85
CA PHE A 268 -8.28 14.73 -5.72
C PHE A 268 -9.39 15.11 -6.69
N ASN A 269 -9.55 14.34 -7.78
CA ASN A 269 -10.63 14.54 -8.76
C ASN A 269 -12.01 14.52 -8.09
N GLU A 270 -12.12 13.87 -6.94
CA GLU A 270 -13.32 13.75 -6.14
C GLU A 270 -13.71 15.08 -5.46
N ARG A 271 -12.73 15.97 -5.23
CA ARG A 271 -12.86 17.15 -4.36
C ARG A 271 -12.75 18.47 -5.11
N VAL A 272 -12.16 18.45 -6.30
CA VAL A 272 -11.93 19.65 -7.12
C VAL A 272 -12.61 19.53 -8.48
N GLU A 273 -12.73 20.64 -9.20
CA GLU A 273 -13.19 20.65 -10.59
C GLU A 273 -11.99 20.53 -11.52
N ILE A 274 -12.02 19.51 -12.40
CA ILE A 274 -10.99 19.32 -13.42
C ILE A 274 -11.62 19.46 -14.80
N SER A 275 -10.98 20.22 -15.68
CA SER A 275 -11.29 20.23 -17.09
C SER A 275 -10.10 19.82 -17.93
N VAL A 276 -10.37 19.10 -19.04
CA VAL A 276 -9.37 18.68 -20.02
C VAL A 276 -9.79 19.18 -21.38
N ASP A 277 -8.96 20.02 -22.01
CA ASP A 277 -9.26 20.71 -23.28
C ASP A 277 -10.60 21.47 -23.22
N GLY A 278 -10.88 22.12 -22.07
CA GLY A 278 -12.10 22.88 -21.83
C GLY A 278 -13.36 22.04 -21.53
N LYS A 279 -13.24 20.72 -21.47
CA LYS A 279 -14.35 19.82 -21.11
C LYS A 279 -14.24 19.42 -19.65
N ALA A 280 -15.26 19.75 -18.86
CA ALA A 280 -15.35 19.33 -17.47
C ALA A 280 -15.29 17.78 -17.37
N GLN A 281 -14.48 17.29 -16.43
CA GLN A 281 -14.41 15.87 -16.11
C GLN A 281 -15.43 15.55 -14.99
N PRO A 282 -16.10 14.39 -15.05
CA PRO A 282 -16.97 13.97 -13.97
C PRO A 282 -16.14 13.73 -12.71
N ARG A 283 -16.72 14.05 -11.54
CA ARG A 283 -16.14 13.69 -10.25
C ARG A 283 -16.32 12.16 -10.04
N PRO A 284 -15.25 11.40 -9.92
CA PRO A 284 -15.37 9.97 -9.66
C PRO A 284 -15.89 9.71 -8.25
N GLN A 285 -16.56 8.58 -8.08
CA GLN A 285 -16.94 8.02 -6.77
C GLN A 285 -15.88 7.00 -6.38
N THR A 286 -15.13 7.29 -5.32
CA THR A 286 -14.07 6.43 -4.79
C THR A 286 -14.13 6.43 -3.26
N PRO A 287 -13.35 5.59 -2.56
CA PRO A 287 -13.25 5.65 -1.10
C PRO A 287 -12.76 7.00 -0.55
N TRP A 288 -12.23 7.88 -1.40
CA TRP A 288 -11.75 9.22 -1.02
C TRP A 288 -12.74 10.34 -1.32
N SER A 289 -13.94 10.04 -1.78
CA SER A 289 -15.01 11.03 -2.08
C SER A 289 -15.55 11.74 -0.85
#